data_8c599e6ce7c79665b35a0cbc6633537b
#
_entry.id   8c599e6ce7c79665b35a0cbc6633537b
#
_cell.length_a   1.000
_cell.length_b   1.000
_cell.length_c   1.000
_cell.angle_alpha   90.00
_cell.angle_beta   90.00
_cell.angle_gamma   90.00
#
_symmetry.space_group_name_H-M   'P 1'
#
loop_
_entity.id
_entity.type
_entity.pdbx_description
1 polymer ?
#
loop_
_entity_poly.entity_id
_entity_poly.type
_entity_poly.pdbx_seq_one_letter_code
_entity_poly.pdbx_strand_id
1 'polypeptide(L)'
;MKKILFAIFILCFFCKNSLALVQVDITRGNLDPLPIAVSPLHVDPKSEKLKSIDTTKLGDEVSKVIEKNFKGTGLFNPLKKDAFVQKPDIAHLKPRFEDWRLIKAQALITGKLLIQNNKLKVEFRLWDTTAAKEMLALSFTTTPSNWRRVAHIISDKVYERLTGEEGYFDTRVIYVSETGPKGQR
;
A
#
# COMPACT_ATOMS: atom_id res chain seq x y z
N MET A 1 2.30 14.84 -53.12
CA MET A 1 1.99 15.55 -51.85
C MET A 1 0.87 14.87 -51.08
N LYS A 2 -0.30 14.50 -51.59
CA LYS A 2 -1.39 13.83 -50.85
C LYS A 2 -1.00 12.51 -50.21
N LYS A 3 -0.15 11.66 -50.86
CA LYS A 3 0.32 10.38 -50.30
C LYS A 3 1.27 10.56 -49.11
N ILE A 4 2.08 11.63 -49.08
CA ILE A 4 2.99 11.96 -47.99
C ILE A 4 2.21 12.47 -46.78
N LEU A 5 1.20 13.31 -46.99
CA LEU A 5 0.29 13.79 -45.93
C LEU A 5 -0.47 12.64 -45.27
N PHE A 6 -0.93 11.68 -46.06
CA PHE A 6 -1.62 10.49 -45.56
C PHE A 6 -0.69 9.57 -44.74
N ALA A 7 0.57 9.40 -45.16
CA ALA A 7 1.57 8.65 -44.43
C ALA A 7 1.91 9.30 -43.07
N ILE A 8 2.05 10.64 -43.03
CA ILE A 8 2.27 11.40 -41.80
C ILE A 8 1.06 11.29 -40.85
N PHE A 9 -0.15 11.33 -41.37
CA PHE A 9 -1.38 11.17 -40.60
C PHE A 9 -1.46 9.77 -39.93
N ILE A 10 -1.10 8.71 -40.68
CA ILE A 10 -1.03 7.34 -40.14
C ILE A 10 0.05 7.24 -39.05
N LEU A 11 1.22 7.86 -39.24
CA LEU A 11 2.32 7.81 -38.25
C LEU A 11 1.93 8.47 -36.91
N CYS A 12 1.15 9.55 -36.92
CA CYS A 12 0.65 10.19 -35.70
C CYS A 12 -0.36 9.32 -34.92
N PHE A 13 -1.07 8.41 -35.60
CA PHE A 13 -2.02 7.51 -34.94
C PHE A 13 -1.34 6.39 -34.13
N PHE A 14 -0.05 6.12 -34.38
CA PHE A 14 0.73 5.11 -33.66
C PHE A 14 1.47 5.64 -32.42
N CYS A 15 1.42 6.94 -32.11
CA CYS A 15 1.92 7.48 -30.85
C CYS A 15 1.04 7.02 -29.70
N LYS A 16 1.30 5.82 -29.18
CA LYS A 16 0.73 5.37 -27.89
C LYS A 16 1.39 6.17 -26.77
N ASN A 17 0.59 6.90 -26.01
CA ASN A 17 1.04 7.50 -24.78
C ASN A 17 1.46 6.37 -23.82
N SER A 18 2.76 6.12 -23.69
CA SER A 18 3.31 5.25 -22.67
C SER A 18 3.20 5.98 -21.33
N LEU A 19 2.18 5.68 -20.55
CA LEU A 19 2.10 6.11 -19.18
C LEU A 19 3.08 5.27 -18.38
N ALA A 20 4.22 5.85 -18.00
CA ALA A 20 5.13 5.24 -17.07
C ALA A 20 4.45 5.12 -15.70
N LEU A 21 4.24 3.90 -15.22
CA LEU A 21 3.75 3.61 -13.88
C LEU A 21 4.87 3.89 -12.86
N VAL A 22 4.50 4.33 -11.67
CA VAL A 22 5.43 4.52 -10.56
C VAL A 22 6.14 3.20 -10.24
N GLN A 23 7.47 3.25 -10.28
CA GLN A 23 8.35 2.14 -9.92
C GLN A 23 9.57 2.67 -9.16
N VAL A 24 9.99 1.98 -8.11
CA VAL A 24 11.19 2.31 -7.35
C VAL A 24 12.38 1.56 -7.95
N ASP A 25 13.39 2.31 -8.39
CA ASP A 25 14.64 1.72 -8.87
C ASP A 25 15.61 1.54 -7.69
N ILE A 26 15.79 0.30 -7.24
CA ILE A 26 16.64 -0.04 -6.09
C ILE A 26 18.12 -0.18 -6.44
N THR A 27 18.49 -0.03 -7.71
CA THR A 27 19.87 -0.26 -8.19
C THR A 27 20.77 0.96 -8.07
N ARG A 28 20.21 2.14 -7.81
CA ARG A 28 20.94 3.41 -7.70
C ARG A 28 21.30 3.72 -6.25
N GLY A 29 22.57 4.00 -5.98
CA GLY A 29 23.12 4.23 -4.63
C GLY A 29 22.69 5.52 -3.91
N ASN A 30 21.87 6.38 -4.51
CA ASN A 30 21.29 7.57 -3.88
C ASN A 30 19.83 7.70 -4.32
N LEU A 31 18.93 7.13 -3.51
CA LEU A 31 17.51 7.12 -3.77
C LEU A 31 16.82 8.17 -2.93
N ASP A 32 16.10 9.09 -3.57
CA ASP A 32 15.06 9.83 -2.87
C ASP A 32 13.91 8.86 -2.56
N PRO A 33 13.60 8.61 -1.28
CA PRO A 33 12.55 7.66 -0.92
C PRO A 33 11.20 8.06 -1.52
N LEU A 34 10.50 7.09 -2.13
CA LEU A 34 9.20 7.30 -2.77
C LEU A 34 8.17 7.82 -1.77
N PRO A 35 7.59 9.01 -1.96
CA PRO A 35 6.52 9.51 -1.10
C PRO A 35 5.26 8.67 -1.27
N ILE A 36 4.89 7.94 -0.20
CA ILE A 36 3.73 7.06 -0.19
C ILE A 36 2.71 7.50 0.88
N ALA A 37 1.45 7.62 0.49
CA ALA A 37 0.37 7.86 1.42
C ALA A 37 -0.30 6.53 1.80
N VAL A 38 -0.39 6.24 3.10
CA VAL A 38 -1.09 5.08 3.63
C VAL A 38 -2.32 5.59 4.37
N SER A 39 -3.46 5.62 3.67
CA SER A 39 -4.73 6.02 4.29
C SER A 39 -5.13 4.99 5.35
N PRO A 40 -5.64 5.40 6.52
CA PRO A 40 -6.32 4.46 7.41
C PRO A 40 -7.37 3.67 6.62
N LEU A 41 -7.47 2.36 6.86
CA LEU A 41 -8.48 1.55 6.19
C LEU A 41 -9.86 1.89 6.77
N HIS A 42 -10.83 2.08 5.88
CA HIS A 42 -12.21 2.30 6.30
C HIS A 42 -12.78 1.06 6.99
N VAL A 43 -13.27 1.21 8.22
CA VAL A 43 -13.98 0.14 8.92
C VAL A 43 -15.43 0.19 8.48
N ASP A 44 -15.92 -0.88 7.85
CA ASP A 44 -17.32 -0.96 7.42
C ASP A 44 -18.25 -0.83 8.65
N PRO A 45 -19.26 0.04 8.65
CA PRO A 45 -20.18 0.21 9.76
C PRO A 45 -20.92 -1.08 10.17
N LYS A 46 -21.01 -2.07 9.26
CA LYS A 46 -21.60 -3.39 9.53
C LYS A 46 -20.66 -4.33 10.29
N SER A 47 -19.43 -3.87 10.61
CA SER A 47 -18.47 -4.68 11.34
C SER A 47 -18.93 -4.98 12.76
N GLU A 48 -18.80 -6.24 13.17
CA GLU A 48 -19.06 -6.68 14.52
C GLU A 48 -18.04 -6.07 15.49
N LYS A 49 -18.50 -5.66 16.67
CA LYS A 49 -17.61 -5.22 17.76
C LYS A 49 -17.05 -6.43 18.48
N LEU A 50 -15.73 -6.51 18.59
CA LEU A 50 -15.05 -7.57 19.29
C LEU A 50 -14.54 -7.08 20.66
N LYS A 51 -14.64 -7.94 21.68
CA LYS A 51 -14.10 -7.61 23.01
C LYS A 51 -12.57 -7.52 23.04
N SER A 52 -11.90 -8.28 22.19
CA SER A 52 -10.43 -8.44 22.16
C SER A 52 -9.71 -7.39 21.30
N ILE A 53 -10.44 -6.65 20.45
CA ILE A 53 -9.86 -5.71 19.48
C ILE A 53 -10.75 -4.48 19.40
N ASP A 54 -10.17 -3.30 19.54
CA ASP A 54 -10.87 -2.05 19.27
C ASP A 54 -11.12 -1.93 17.76
N THR A 55 -12.30 -2.41 17.35
CA THR A 55 -12.72 -2.43 15.95
C THR A 55 -12.72 -1.04 15.33
N THR A 56 -13.00 0.01 16.11
CA THR A 56 -13.08 1.39 15.61
C THR A 56 -11.71 1.95 15.19
N LYS A 57 -10.64 1.47 15.83
CA LYS A 57 -9.25 1.89 15.54
C LYS A 57 -8.51 0.93 14.61
N LEU A 58 -9.11 -0.22 14.29
CA LEU A 58 -8.41 -1.29 13.56
C LEU A 58 -7.87 -0.82 12.20
N GLY A 59 -8.62 0.01 11.49
CA GLY A 59 -8.16 0.55 10.21
C GLY A 59 -6.92 1.43 10.34
N ASP A 60 -6.84 2.22 11.40
CA ASP A 60 -5.65 3.04 11.71
C ASP A 60 -4.47 2.17 12.17
N GLU A 61 -4.72 1.15 12.99
CA GLU A 61 -3.67 0.23 13.44
C GLU A 61 -3.05 -0.56 12.28
N VAL A 62 -3.87 -1.04 11.33
CA VAL A 62 -3.37 -1.70 10.12
C VAL A 62 -2.47 -0.75 9.32
N SER A 63 -2.92 0.49 9.08
CA SER A 63 -2.13 1.47 8.33
C SER A 63 -0.80 1.82 9.03
N LYS A 64 -0.78 1.93 10.37
CA LYS A 64 0.45 2.15 11.14
C LYS A 64 1.49 1.03 10.97
N VAL A 65 1.04 -0.22 10.92
CA VAL A 65 1.95 -1.36 10.67
C VAL A 65 2.55 -1.25 9.27
N ILE A 66 1.74 -0.94 8.26
CA ILE A 66 2.19 -0.76 6.87
C ILE A 66 3.20 0.40 6.77
N GLU A 67 2.89 1.55 7.37
CA GLU A 67 3.80 2.71 7.43
C GLU A 67 5.14 2.35 8.07
N LYS A 68 5.12 1.63 9.21
CA LYS A 68 6.33 1.18 9.89
C LYS A 68 7.18 0.26 9.02
N ASN A 69 6.55 -0.68 8.33
CA ASN A 69 7.23 -1.59 7.40
C ASN A 69 7.94 -0.79 6.30
N PHE A 70 7.25 0.11 5.62
CA PHE A 70 7.84 0.91 4.54
C PHE A 70 8.94 1.85 5.02
N LYS A 71 8.74 2.52 6.15
CA LYS A 71 9.77 3.38 6.73
C LYS A 71 11.07 2.62 7.02
N GLY A 72 10.95 1.35 7.45
CA GLY A 72 12.10 0.49 7.76
C GLY A 72 12.96 0.11 6.55
N THR A 73 12.42 0.20 5.32
CA THR A 73 13.17 -0.15 4.09
C THR A 73 14.11 0.95 3.62
N GLY A 74 13.86 2.20 3.98
CA GLY A 74 14.55 3.37 3.42
C GLY A 74 14.16 3.72 1.98
N LEU A 75 13.38 2.87 1.29
CA LEU A 75 12.95 3.08 -0.10
C LEU A 75 11.68 3.92 -0.21
N PHE A 76 10.92 4.01 0.88
CA PHE A 76 9.64 4.72 0.93
C PHE A 76 9.67 5.78 2.03
N ASN A 77 8.97 6.88 1.76
CA ASN A 77 8.73 7.95 2.71
C ASN A 77 7.22 8.05 3.00
N PRO A 78 6.70 7.34 4.04
CA PRO A 78 5.31 7.44 4.42
C PRO A 78 4.96 8.86 4.84
N LEU A 79 3.94 9.43 4.20
CA LEU A 79 3.48 10.80 4.47
C LEU A 79 2.68 10.86 5.77
N LYS A 80 2.78 11.99 6.47
CA LYS A 80 2.04 12.23 7.72
C LYS A 80 0.53 12.31 7.46
N LYS A 81 -0.25 11.62 8.28
CA LYS A 81 -1.73 11.56 8.16
C LYS A 81 -2.40 12.92 8.32
N ASP A 82 -1.79 13.82 9.08
CA ASP A 82 -2.29 15.19 9.28
C ASP A 82 -2.36 16.00 7.97
N ALA A 83 -1.60 15.59 6.96
CA ALA A 83 -1.64 16.20 5.64
C ALA A 83 -2.79 15.67 4.76
N PHE A 84 -3.50 14.62 5.17
CA PHE A 84 -4.52 13.98 4.35
C PHE A 84 -5.83 14.77 4.37
N VAL A 85 -6.21 15.29 3.21
CA VAL A 85 -7.46 16.05 3.03
C VAL A 85 -8.66 15.11 2.94
N GLN A 86 -8.50 14.00 2.25
CA GLN A 86 -9.57 13.05 2.00
C GLN A 86 -9.67 12.01 3.13
N LYS A 87 -10.89 11.88 3.69
CA LYS A 87 -11.16 10.90 4.76
C LYS A 87 -11.21 9.46 4.22
N PRO A 88 -10.90 8.44 5.06
CA PRO A 88 -10.85 7.04 4.65
C PRO A 88 -12.18 6.49 4.10
N ASP A 89 -13.31 6.94 4.62
CA ASP A 89 -14.66 6.55 4.19
C ASP A 89 -14.99 6.93 2.74
N ILE A 90 -14.30 7.92 2.21
CA ILE A 90 -14.43 8.36 0.82
C ILE A 90 -13.26 7.81 -0.02
N ALA A 91 -12.03 7.88 0.50
CA ALA A 91 -10.82 7.49 -0.22
C ALA A 91 -10.83 6.02 -0.67
N HIS A 92 -11.46 5.11 0.10
CA HIS A 92 -11.52 3.70 -0.27
C HIS A 92 -12.45 3.40 -1.46
N LEU A 93 -13.41 4.27 -1.75
CA LEU A 93 -14.33 4.14 -2.90
C LEU A 93 -13.65 4.62 -4.17
N LYS A 94 -13.29 5.90 -4.20
CA LYS A 94 -12.57 6.54 -5.32
C LYS A 94 -11.73 7.69 -4.79
N PRO A 95 -10.39 7.60 -4.86
CA PRO A 95 -9.52 8.70 -4.46
C PRO A 95 -9.71 9.91 -5.36
N ARG A 96 -9.70 11.10 -4.76
CA ARG A 96 -9.53 12.35 -5.49
C ARG A 96 -8.02 12.60 -5.64
N PHE A 97 -7.45 12.16 -6.74
CA PHE A 97 -6.00 12.16 -6.94
C PHE A 97 -5.36 13.54 -6.85
N GLU A 98 -6.10 14.61 -7.11
CA GLU A 98 -5.63 15.99 -6.98
C GLU A 98 -5.22 16.30 -5.53
N ASP A 99 -6.04 15.90 -4.54
CA ASP A 99 -5.75 16.11 -3.12
C ASP A 99 -4.44 15.41 -2.72
N TRP A 100 -4.21 14.21 -3.25
CA TRP A 100 -3.01 13.42 -2.96
C TRP A 100 -1.77 13.96 -3.68
N ARG A 101 -1.92 14.52 -4.88
CA ARG A 101 -0.83 15.20 -5.59
C ARG A 101 -0.39 16.50 -4.90
N LEU A 102 -1.32 17.25 -4.31
CA LEU A 102 -1.00 18.46 -3.54
C LEU A 102 -0.02 18.18 -2.41
N ILE A 103 -0.14 17.04 -1.72
CA ILE A 103 0.79 16.60 -0.68
C ILE A 103 1.97 15.79 -1.21
N LYS A 104 2.16 15.78 -2.54
CA LYS A 104 3.26 15.09 -3.24
C LYS A 104 3.29 13.57 -3.05
N ALA A 105 2.16 12.95 -2.72
CA ALA A 105 2.08 11.49 -2.74
C ALA A 105 2.23 10.98 -4.18
N GLN A 106 3.14 10.05 -4.42
CA GLN A 106 3.29 9.36 -5.71
C GLN A 106 2.53 8.05 -5.72
N ALA A 107 2.51 7.35 -4.60
CA ALA A 107 1.71 6.16 -4.39
C ALA A 107 0.72 6.37 -3.24
N LEU A 108 -0.46 5.74 -3.35
CA LEU A 108 -1.49 5.82 -2.32
C LEU A 108 -2.06 4.42 -2.05
N ILE A 109 -2.12 4.04 -0.78
CA ILE A 109 -2.82 2.85 -0.33
C ILE A 109 -4.13 3.27 0.31
N THR A 110 -5.23 2.69 -0.18
CA THR A 110 -6.57 2.80 0.40
C THR A 110 -7.16 1.42 0.62
N GLY A 111 -8.19 1.33 1.45
CA GLY A 111 -8.86 0.06 1.63
C GLY A 111 -9.99 0.12 2.64
N LYS A 112 -10.63 -1.01 2.82
CA LYS A 112 -11.68 -1.20 3.82
C LYS A 112 -11.52 -2.55 4.50
N LEU A 113 -12.09 -2.65 5.70
CA LEU A 113 -12.17 -3.89 6.45
C LEU A 113 -13.58 -4.11 6.99
N LEU A 114 -13.98 -5.36 7.02
CA LEU A 114 -15.26 -5.84 7.53
C LEU A 114 -15.03 -7.04 8.44
N ILE A 115 -15.60 -6.99 9.65
CA ILE A 115 -15.62 -8.12 10.57
C ILE A 115 -17.04 -8.67 10.63
N GLN A 116 -17.19 -9.94 10.26
CA GLN A 116 -18.48 -10.61 10.27
C GLN A 116 -18.29 -12.12 10.48
N ASN A 117 -19.10 -12.75 11.33
CA ASN A 117 -19.04 -14.18 11.63
C ASN A 117 -17.64 -14.64 12.06
N ASN A 118 -17.00 -13.87 12.94
CA ASN A 118 -15.62 -14.10 13.41
C ASN A 118 -14.58 -14.17 12.28
N LYS A 119 -14.85 -13.54 11.14
CA LYS A 119 -13.92 -13.40 10.01
C LYS A 119 -13.64 -11.92 9.76
N LEU A 120 -12.37 -11.62 9.52
CA LEU A 120 -11.89 -10.32 9.07
C LEU A 120 -11.66 -10.38 7.57
N LYS A 121 -12.40 -9.60 6.81
CA LYS A 121 -12.14 -9.35 5.39
C LYS A 121 -11.47 -7.99 5.25
N VAL A 122 -10.33 -7.96 4.55
CA VAL A 122 -9.59 -6.73 4.25
C VAL A 122 -9.45 -6.62 2.74
N GLU A 123 -9.94 -5.53 2.19
CA GLU A 123 -9.76 -5.15 0.78
C GLU A 123 -8.86 -3.94 0.72
N PHE A 124 -7.83 -3.97 -0.13
CA PHE A 124 -6.98 -2.82 -0.32
C PHE A 124 -6.69 -2.57 -1.80
N ARG A 125 -6.32 -1.33 -2.11
CA ARG A 125 -5.89 -0.88 -3.43
C ARG A 125 -4.65 -0.04 -3.31
N LEU A 126 -3.75 -0.24 -4.25
CA LEU A 126 -2.60 0.63 -4.48
C LEU A 126 -2.86 1.45 -5.74
N TRP A 127 -2.64 2.73 -5.64
CA TRP A 127 -2.86 3.70 -6.72
C TRP A 127 -1.56 4.42 -7.07
N ASP A 128 -1.33 4.64 -8.36
CA ASP A 128 -0.44 5.68 -8.86
C ASP A 128 -1.22 7.00 -8.86
N THR A 129 -0.81 7.96 -8.04
CA THR A 129 -1.52 9.24 -7.91
C THR A 129 -1.28 10.15 -9.10
N THR A 130 -0.11 10.04 -9.75
CA THR A 130 0.28 10.83 -10.92
C THR A 130 -0.52 10.39 -12.14
N ALA A 131 -0.52 9.09 -12.41
CA ALA A 131 -1.27 8.50 -13.52
C ALA A 131 -2.79 8.38 -13.24
N ALA A 132 -3.21 8.60 -11.97
CA ALA A 132 -4.58 8.40 -11.49
C ALA A 132 -5.11 6.99 -11.81
N LYS A 133 -4.25 5.97 -11.63
CA LYS A 133 -4.50 4.59 -12.04
C LYS A 133 -4.32 3.61 -10.90
N GLU A 134 -5.20 2.60 -10.84
CA GLU A 134 -5.04 1.46 -9.94
C GLU A 134 -3.88 0.58 -10.43
N MET A 135 -2.96 0.29 -9.51
CA MET A 135 -1.80 -0.57 -9.76
C MET A 135 -2.02 -1.98 -9.25
N LEU A 136 -2.77 -2.13 -8.15
CA LEU A 136 -3.03 -3.40 -7.49
C LEU A 136 -4.33 -3.31 -6.69
N ALA A 137 -5.16 -4.35 -6.73
CA ALA A 137 -6.32 -4.53 -5.87
C ALA A 137 -6.38 -5.98 -5.39
N LEU A 138 -6.40 -6.20 -4.08
CA LEU A 138 -6.46 -7.52 -3.48
C LEU A 138 -7.41 -7.53 -2.28
N SER A 139 -7.89 -8.73 -1.96
CA SER A 139 -8.73 -9.01 -0.80
C SER A 139 -8.22 -10.22 -0.05
N PHE A 140 -8.20 -10.12 1.29
CA PHE A 140 -7.81 -11.19 2.19
C PHE A 140 -8.93 -11.48 3.18
N THR A 141 -9.10 -12.75 3.52
CA THR A 141 -10.02 -13.18 4.57
C THR A 141 -9.28 -14.04 5.57
N THR A 142 -9.39 -13.68 6.85
CA THR A 142 -8.71 -14.36 7.96
C THR A 142 -9.52 -14.25 9.25
N THR A 143 -8.97 -14.70 10.38
CA THR A 143 -9.52 -14.41 11.71
C THR A 143 -9.11 -13.01 12.18
N PRO A 144 -9.94 -12.31 12.98
CA PRO A 144 -9.61 -10.98 13.46
C PRO A 144 -8.28 -10.88 14.21
N SER A 145 -7.85 -11.92 14.93
CA SER A 145 -6.56 -11.97 15.62
C SER A 145 -5.35 -11.85 14.69
N ASN A 146 -5.48 -12.21 13.44
CA ASN A 146 -4.41 -12.19 12.45
C ASN A 146 -4.28 -10.85 11.69
N TRP A 147 -4.93 -9.79 12.13
CA TRP A 147 -4.95 -8.51 11.44
C TRP A 147 -3.55 -7.94 11.16
N ARG A 148 -2.59 -8.12 12.11
CA ARG A 148 -1.20 -7.67 11.93
C ARG A 148 -0.53 -8.38 10.77
N ARG A 149 -0.72 -9.70 10.67
CA ARG A 149 -0.19 -10.50 9.58
C ARG A 149 -0.72 -10.01 8.23
N VAL A 150 -2.01 -9.66 8.14
CA VAL A 150 -2.59 -9.09 6.92
C VAL A 150 -1.90 -7.77 6.56
N ALA A 151 -1.58 -6.91 7.53
CA ALA A 151 -0.84 -5.68 7.27
C ALA A 151 0.57 -5.96 6.71
N HIS A 152 1.27 -6.99 7.19
CA HIS A 152 2.55 -7.42 6.63
C HIS A 152 2.41 -7.97 5.21
N ILE A 153 1.41 -8.81 4.94
CA ILE A 153 1.13 -9.33 3.59
C ILE A 153 0.80 -8.19 2.61
N ILE A 154 0.02 -7.19 3.05
CA ILE A 154 -0.25 -5.98 2.23
C ILE A 154 1.07 -5.28 1.91
N SER A 155 1.94 -5.10 2.92
CA SER A 155 3.25 -4.46 2.69
C SER A 155 4.10 -5.24 1.68
N ASP A 156 4.12 -6.59 1.76
CA ASP A 156 4.84 -7.43 0.80
C ASP A 156 4.32 -7.24 -0.62
N LYS A 157 3.00 -7.27 -0.80
CA LYS A 157 2.40 -7.14 -2.13
C LYS A 157 2.58 -5.74 -2.74
N VAL A 158 2.56 -4.70 -1.92
CA VAL A 158 2.85 -3.33 -2.36
C VAL A 158 4.33 -3.17 -2.67
N TYR A 159 5.21 -3.69 -1.82
CA TYR A 159 6.65 -3.68 -2.04
C TYR A 159 7.01 -4.35 -3.37
N GLU A 160 6.54 -5.59 -3.57
CA GLU A 160 6.73 -6.35 -4.80
C GLU A 160 6.22 -5.57 -6.03
N ARG A 161 5.04 -4.95 -5.93
CA ARG A 161 4.45 -4.19 -7.04
C ARG A 161 5.23 -2.94 -7.41
N LEU A 162 5.86 -2.27 -6.41
CA LEU A 162 6.59 -1.02 -6.62
C LEU A 162 8.06 -1.21 -6.94
N THR A 163 8.69 -2.28 -6.43
CA THR A 163 10.14 -2.53 -6.60
C THR A 163 10.44 -3.63 -7.62
N GLY A 164 9.51 -4.56 -7.84
CA GLY A 164 9.73 -5.78 -8.60
C GLY A 164 10.39 -6.91 -7.81
N GLU A 165 10.77 -6.66 -6.54
CA GLU A 165 11.41 -7.62 -5.65
C GLU A 165 10.41 -8.22 -4.67
N GLU A 166 10.62 -9.46 -4.25
CA GLU A 166 9.77 -10.13 -3.28
C GLU A 166 9.77 -9.40 -1.92
N GLY A 167 8.58 -9.21 -1.33
CA GLY A 167 8.43 -8.63 -0.01
C GLY A 167 8.89 -9.59 1.10
N TYR A 168 9.31 -9.04 2.25
CA TYR A 168 9.88 -9.80 3.36
C TYR A 168 9.29 -9.44 4.75
N PHE A 169 8.13 -8.76 4.79
CA PHE A 169 7.53 -8.29 6.05
C PHE A 169 6.73 -9.39 6.77
N ASP A 170 6.11 -10.34 6.04
CA ASP A 170 5.45 -11.52 6.64
C ASP A 170 6.45 -12.66 6.87
N THR A 171 7.56 -12.35 7.56
CA THR A 171 8.61 -13.31 7.88
C THR A 171 8.56 -13.77 9.34
N ARG A 172 9.17 -14.91 9.63
CA ARG A 172 9.35 -15.43 10.99
C ARG A 172 10.84 -15.52 11.29
N VAL A 173 11.25 -14.93 12.41
CA VAL A 173 12.61 -15.05 12.90
C VAL A 173 12.63 -16.13 13.99
N ILE A 174 13.49 -17.11 13.83
CA ILE A 174 13.77 -18.12 14.86
C ILE A 174 15.08 -17.74 15.51
N TYR A 175 15.10 -17.68 16.83
CA TYR A 175 16.31 -17.47 17.62
C TYR A 175 16.38 -18.45 18.77
N VAL A 176 17.60 -18.81 19.15
CA VAL A 176 17.88 -19.60 20.36
C VAL A 176 18.26 -18.62 21.46
N SER A 177 17.53 -18.66 22.57
CA SER A 177 17.86 -17.89 23.77
C SER A 177 18.50 -18.83 24.80
N GLU A 178 19.73 -18.55 25.16
CA GLU A 178 20.43 -19.27 26.22
C GLU A 178 20.38 -18.46 27.52
N THR A 179 19.96 -19.09 28.62
CA THR A 179 19.94 -18.49 29.93
C THR A 179 20.74 -19.37 30.90
N GLY A 180 21.41 -18.78 31.86
CA GLY A 180 22.18 -19.47 32.86
C GLY A 180 23.68 -19.11 32.90
N PRO A 181 24.45 -19.61 33.91
CA PRO A 181 25.88 -19.36 34.03
C PRO A 181 26.69 -19.92 32.84
N LYS A 182 27.75 -19.19 32.42
CA LYS A 182 28.71 -19.71 31.43
C LYS A 182 29.28 -21.03 31.88
N GLY A 183 28.98 -22.12 31.26
CA GLY A 183 29.42 -23.50 31.61
C GLY A 183 28.29 -24.47 31.90
N GLN A 184 27.04 -24.00 31.93
CA GLN A 184 25.82 -24.83 32.05
C GLN A 184 24.84 -24.55 30.88
N ARG A 185 25.35 -24.02 29.76
CA ARG A 185 24.61 -23.72 28.55
C ARG A 185 24.74 -24.81 27.52
#